data_f1d79c31fc07e889591430e713958bb8
#
_entry.id   f1d79c31fc07e889591430e713958bb8
#
_cell.length_a   1.000
_cell.length_b   1.000
_cell.length_c   1.000
_cell.angle_alpha   90.00
_cell.angle_beta   90.00
_cell.angle_gamma   90.00
#
_symmetry.space_group_name_H-M   'P 1'
#
loop_
_entity.id
_entity.type
_entity.pdbx_description
1 polymer ?
#
loop_
_entity_poly.entity_id
_entity_poly.type
_entity_poly.pdbx_seq_one_letter_code
_entity_poly.pdbx_strand_id
1 'polypeptide(L)'
;EEFQDYRYILDDFQHQVENKIRNHKDEPGFPKMEGKLNQQELDDYLFDHQDALDTAGTERTQYTIAGVLITLPIIILSGFSEESLPVKGYQVPLMGVAIGLVLYFIYRVVMKTIVNNKVKRAKKDHPEACKYVEKVMNF
;
A
#
# COMPACT_ATOMS: atom_id res chain seq x y z
N GLU A 1 -10.01 -15.75 14.05
CA GLU A 1 -8.71 -15.23 13.59
C GLU A 1 -8.52 -15.46 12.11
N GLU A 2 -8.69 -16.69 11.64
CA GLU A 2 -8.64 -17.00 10.22
C GLU A 2 -9.74 -16.26 9.44
N PHE A 3 -10.90 -16.05 10.05
CA PHE A 3 -12.00 -15.33 9.43
C PHE A 3 -11.67 -13.86 9.21
N GLN A 4 -10.89 -13.24 10.07
CA GLN A 4 -10.45 -11.85 9.88
C GLN A 4 -9.50 -11.75 8.71
N ASP A 5 -8.54 -12.66 8.60
CA ASP A 5 -7.60 -12.69 7.50
C ASP A 5 -8.32 -12.94 6.17
N TYR A 6 -9.30 -13.83 6.18
CA TYR A 6 -10.10 -14.13 4.99
C TYR A 6 -10.90 -12.90 4.55
N ARG A 7 -11.56 -12.20 5.49
CA ARG A 7 -12.28 -10.97 5.17
C ARG A 7 -11.36 -9.89 4.63
N TYR A 8 -10.18 -9.77 5.20
CA TYR A 8 -9.18 -8.81 4.76
C TYR A 8 -8.75 -9.06 3.32
N ILE A 9 -8.54 -10.33 2.97
CA ILE A 9 -8.20 -10.72 1.60
C ILE A 9 -9.34 -10.39 0.64
N LEU A 10 -10.59 -10.61 1.04
CA LEU A 10 -11.76 -10.34 0.20
C LEU A 10 -12.01 -8.84 -0.01
N ASP A 11 -11.48 -7.99 0.87
CA ASP A 11 -11.66 -6.54 0.77
C ASP A 11 -10.59 -5.85 -0.07
N ASP A 12 -9.61 -6.59 -0.62
CA ASP A 12 -8.60 -5.97 -1.46
C ASP A 12 -9.17 -5.59 -2.84
N PHE A 13 -8.44 -4.74 -3.55
CA PHE A 13 -8.90 -4.19 -4.83
C PHE A 13 -9.19 -5.29 -5.85
N GLN A 14 -8.28 -6.25 -5.99
CA GLN A 14 -8.44 -7.33 -6.96
C GLN A 14 -9.71 -8.13 -6.70
N HIS A 15 -9.93 -8.51 -5.44
CA HIS A 15 -11.10 -9.31 -5.07
C HIS A 15 -12.38 -8.51 -5.17
N GLN A 16 -12.36 -7.21 -4.87
CA GLN A 16 -13.54 -6.34 -5.04
C GLN A 16 -13.97 -6.30 -6.49
N VAL A 17 -13.03 -6.13 -7.42
CA VAL A 17 -13.33 -6.10 -8.85
C VAL A 17 -13.87 -7.46 -9.32
N GLU A 18 -13.20 -8.54 -8.96
CA GLU A 18 -13.61 -9.90 -9.33
C GLU A 18 -14.99 -10.24 -8.79
N ASN A 19 -15.27 -9.89 -7.54
CA ASN A 19 -16.57 -10.13 -6.92
C ASN A 19 -17.69 -9.32 -7.62
N LYS A 20 -17.42 -8.08 -7.95
CA LYS A 20 -18.41 -7.25 -8.63
C LYS A 20 -18.74 -7.81 -10.02
N ILE A 21 -17.75 -8.24 -10.76
CA ILE A 21 -17.94 -8.88 -12.07
C ILE A 21 -18.78 -10.14 -11.91
N ARG A 22 -18.42 -11.01 -10.97
CA ARG A 22 -19.12 -12.28 -10.76
C ARG A 22 -20.55 -12.09 -10.37
N ASN A 23 -20.85 -11.11 -9.52
CA ASN A 23 -22.18 -10.87 -8.99
C ASN A 23 -23.10 -10.14 -9.96
N HIS A 24 -22.56 -9.38 -10.91
CA HIS A 24 -23.34 -8.48 -11.78
C HIS A 24 -23.18 -8.77 -13.27
N LYS A 25 -22.40 -9.77 -13.65
CA LYS A 25 -22.07 -10.03 -15.06
C LYS A 25 -23.30 -10.27 -15.94
N ASP A 26 -24.38 -10.79 -15.37
CA ASP A 26 -25.61 -11.12 -16.09
C ASP A 26 -26.64 -9.99 -16.05
N GLU A 27 -26.34 -8.89 -15.36
CA GLU A 27 -27.27 -7.76 -15.28
C GLU A 27 -27.29 -6.95 -16.58
N PRO A 28 -28.45 -6.43 -16.97
CA PRO A 28 -28.56 -5.56 -18.16
C PRO A 28 -27.69 -4.31 -18.00
N GLY A 29 -26.96 -3.96 -19.06
CA GLY A 29 -26.11 -2.78 -19.05
C GLY A 29 -24.75 -2.96 -18.38
N PHE A 30 -24.45 -4.15 -17.87
CA PHE A 30 -23.14 -4.40 -17.29
C PHE A 30 -22.04 -4.32 -18.37
N PRO A 31 -20.91 -3.65 -18.12
CA PRO A 31 -19.83 -3.54 -19.10
C PRO A 31 -19.31 -4.90 -19.55
N LYS A 32 -19.06 -5.04 -20.84
CA LYS A 32 -18.51 -6.26 -21.42
C LYS A 32 -17.10 -6.02 -21.92
N MET A 33 -16.28 -7.07 -21.88
CA MET A 33 -14.94 -7.00 -22.46
C MET A 33 -15.02 -6.90 -23.98
N GLU A 34 -14.39 -5.86 -24.53
CA GLU A 34 -14.44 -5.57 -25.96
C GLU A 34 -13.01 -5.35 -26.51
N GLY A 35 -12.88 -5.46 -27.83
CA GLY A 35 -11.62 -5.23 -28.50
C GLY A 35 -10.56 -6.24 -28.14
N LYS A 36 -9.34 -5.76 -27.83
CA LYS A 36 -8.20 -6.60 -27.47
C LYS A 36 -8.25 -7.11 -26.04
N LEU A 37 -9.18 -6.63 -25.24
CA LEU A 37 -9.29 -7.04 -23.84
C LEU A 37 -9.81 -8.48 -23.76
N ASN A 38 -9.10 -9.32 -23.00
CA ASN A 38 -9.52 -10.68 -22.69
C ASN A 38 -9.34 -10.94 -21.19
N GLN A 39 -9.75 -12.12 -20.75
CA GLN A 39 -9.65 -12.47 -19.33
C GLN A 39 -8.20 -12.45 -18.82
N GLN A 40 -7.26 -12.88 -19.65
CA GLN A 40 -5.84 -12.89 -19.28
C GLN A 40 -5.32 -11.46 -19.04
N GLU A 41 -5.64 -10.54 -19.94
CA GLU A 41 -5.22 -9.15 -19.82
C GLU A 41 -5.84 -8.49 -18.59
N LEU A 42 -7.11 -8.79 -18.31
CA LEU A 42 -7.76 -8.30 -17.10
C LEU A 42 -7.09 -8.83 -15.84
N ASP A 43 -6.81 -10.13 -15.80
CA ASP A 43 -6.15 -10.75 -14.66
C ASP A 43 -4.75 -10.17 -14.45
N ASP A 44 -3.99 -9.97 -15.52
CA ASP A 44 -2.66 -9.36 -15.45
C ASP A 44 -2.71 -7.94 -14.88
N TYR A 45 -3.68 -7.14 -15.33
CA TYR A 45 -3.86 -5.79 -14.80
C TYR A 45 -4.22 -5.81 -13.32
N LEU A 46 -5.18 -6.65 -12.94
CA LEU A 46 -5.62 -6.73 -11.54
C LEU A 46 -4.45 -7.18 -10.65
N PHE A 47 -3.66 -8.13 -11.12
CA PHE A 47 -2.48 -8.58 -10.37
C PHE A 47 -1.47 -7.44 -10.22
N ASP A 48 -1.13 -6.75 -11.30
CA ASP A 48 -0.14 -5.67 -11.27
C ASP A 48 -0.60 -4.50 -10.40
N HIS A 49 -1.89 -4.15 -10.47
CA HIS A 49 -2.46 -3.09 -9.65
C HIS A 49 -2.43 -3.46 -8.16
N GLN A 50 -2.84 -4.69 -7.84
CA GLN A 50 -2.84 -5.16 -6.46
C GLN A 50 -1.42 -5.27 -5.91
N ASP A 51 -0.47 -5.75 -6.72
CA ASP A 51 0.94 -5.80 -6.33
C ASP A 51 1.47 -4.39 -6.00
N ALA A 52 1.08 -3.39 -6.78
CA ALA A 52 1.45 -2.01 -6.51
C ALA A 52 0.89 -1.52 -5.18
N LEU A 53 -0.39 -1.82 -4.91
CA LEU A 53 -1.02 -1.45 -3.64
C LEU A 53 -0.39 -2.15 -2.45
N ASP A 54 0.06 -3.39 -2.63
CA ASP A 54 0.67 -4.20 -1.58
C ASP A 54 2.14 -3.89 -1.35
N THR A 55 2.75 -3.00 -2.14
CA THR A 55 4.18 -2.66 -2.02
C THR A 55 4.54 -2.17 -0.61
N ALA A 56 3.67 -1.40 0.02
CA ALA A 56 3.89 -0.90 1.38
C ALA A 56 3.70 -1.98 2.46
N GLY A 57 3.19 -3.17 2.06
CA GLY A 57 2.89 -4.25 2.98
C GLY A 57 1.57 -4.05 3.72
N THR A 58 1.32 -4.94 4.67
CA THR A 58 0.12 -4.89 5.49
C THR A 58 0.22 -3.76 6.52
N GLU A 59 -0.91 -3.39 7.11
CA GLU A 59 -0.96 -2.41 8.19
C GLU A 59 -0.04 -2.83 9.35
N ARG A 60 -0.03 -4.11 9.68
CA ARG A 60 0.85 -4.66 10.72
C ARG A 60 2.33 -4.44 10.39
N THR A 61 2.73 -4.68 9.14
CA THR A 61 4.09 -4.44 8.68
C THR A 61 4.44 -2.96 8.79
N GLN A 62 3.54 -2.07 8.43
CA GLN A 62 3.75 -0.63 8.52
C GLN A 62 3.96 -0.18 9.97
N TYR A 63 3.17 -0.70 10.90
CA TYR A 63 3.34 -0.40 12.32
C TYR A 63 4.67 -0.92 12.88
N THR A 64 5.09 -2.11 12.45
CA THR A 64 6.39 -2.67 12.84
C THR A 64 7.52 -1.78 12.37
N ILE A 65 7.51 -1.33 11.12
CA ILE A 65 8.51 -0.43 10.56
C ILE A 65 8.50 0.90 11.31
N ALA A 66 7.33 1.46 11.59
CA ALA A 66 7.19 2.70 12.35
C ALA A 66 7.83 2.57 13.73
N GLY A 67 7.57 1.46 14.42
CA GLY A 67 8.16 1.18 15.73
C GLY A 67 9.69 1.12 15.67
N VAL A 68 10.24 0.44 14.68
CA VAL A 68 11.69 0.35 14.46
C VAL A 68 12.29 1.72 14.18
N LEU A 69 11.68 2.51 13.30
CA LEU A 69 12.16 3.84 12.93
C LEU A 69 12.16 4.81 14.11
N ILE A 70 11.20 4.69 15.02
CA ILE A 70 11.12 5.55 16.21
C ILE A 70 12.08 5.05 17.29
N THR A 71 12.18 3.74 17.48
CA THR A 71 13.00 3.15 18.55
C THR A 71 14.50 3.21 18.24
N LEU A 72 14.88 2.98 17.00
CA LEU A 72 16.28 2.87 16.60
C LEU A 72 17.11 4.14 16.93
N PRO A 73 16.65 5.36 16.62
CA PRO A 73 17.37 6.56 17.00
C PRO A 73 17.57 6.69 18.52
N ILE A 74 16.59 6.28 19.32
CA ILE A 74 16.69 6.31 20.78
C ILE A 74 17.82 5.40 21.24
N ILE A 75 17.88 4.18 20.69
CA ILE A 75 18.92 3.21 21.03
C ILE A 75 20.30 3.73 20.63
N ILE A 76 20.42 4.28 19.43
CA ILE A 76 21.68 4.82 18.92
C ILE A 76 22.16 5.97 19.80
N LEU A 77 21.28 6.92 20.14
CA LEU A 77 21.65 8.06 20.99
C LEU A 77 22.03 7.61 22.39
N SER A 78 21.42 6.57 22.91
CA SER A 78 21.75 6.02 24.24
C SER A 78 23.16 5.43 24.31
N GLY A 79 23.75 5.07 23.16
CA GLY A 79 25.11 4.55 23.07
C GLY A 79 26.19 5.62 23.08
N PHE A 80 25.83 6.90 22.93
CA PHE A 80 26.78 8.00 22.96
C PHE A 80 26.91 8.55 24.38
N SER A 81 28.08 9.12 24.69
CA SER A 81 28.30 9.82 25.96
C SER A 81 27.50 11.13 25.98
N GLU A 82 27.05 11.56 27.15
CA GLU A 82 26.29 12.80 27.28
C GLU A 82 27.07 14.02 26.76
N GLU A 83 28.36 14.00 26.89
CA GLU A 83 29.23 15.08 26.43
C GLU A 83 29.22 15.26 24.93
N SER A 84 28.97 14.17 24.17
CA SER A 84 28.94 14.16 22.72
C SER A 84 27.63 14.66 22.17
N LEU A 85 26.57 14.75 22.98
CA LEU A 85 25.20 15.06 22.52
C LEU A 85 24.90 16.54 22.73
N PRO A 86 24.13 17.16 21.80
CA PRO A 86 23.71 18.55 21.95
C PRO A 86 22.68 18.76 23.07
N VAL A 87 22.06 17.68 23.56
CA VAL A 87 21.05 17.69 24.64
C VAL A 87 21.46 16.69 25.70
N LYS A 88 20.93 16.84 26.91
CA LYS A 88 21.28 16.00 28.06
C LYS A 88 20.04 15.54 28.81
N GLY A 89 20.19 14.46 29.61
CA GLY A 89 19.14 13.95 30.46
C GLY A 89 17.93 13.42 29.68
N TYR A 90 16.73 13.79 30.11
CA TYR A 90 15.50 13.37 29.48
C TYR A 90 15.34 13.90 28.05
N GLN A 91 16.11 14.91 27.66
CA GLN A 91 16.06 15.47 26.30
C GLN A 91 16.62 14.50 25.27
N VAL A 92 17.49 13.58 25.68
CA VAL A 92 18.06 12.59 24.76
C VAL A 92 16.99 11.67 24.15
N PRO A 93 16.14 10.99 24.95
CA PRO A 93 15.06 10.19 24.36
C PRO A 93 14.05 11.03 23.60
N LEU A 94 13.79 12.27 24.02
CA LEU A 94 12.89 13.16 23.27
C LEU A 94 13.45 13.50 21.89
N MET A 95 14.75 13.76 21.78
CA MET A 95 15.42 13.98 20.51
C MET A 95 15.35 12.73 19.63
N GLY A 96 15.54 11.55 20.21
CA GLY A 96 15.42 10.28 19.50
C GLY A 96 14.02 10.08 18.91
N VAL A 97 12.99 10.39 19.69
CA VAL A 97 11.59 10.31 19.21
C VAL A 97 11.35 11.29 18.06
N ALA A 98 11.86 12.53 18.21
CA ALA A 98 11.69 13.55 17.17
C ALA A 98 12.35 13.11 15.84
N ILE A 99 13.58 12.58 15.91
CA ILE A 99 14.28 12.05 14.75
C ILE A 99 13.51 10.89 14.14
N GLY A 100 13.00 9.98 14.98
CA GLY A 100 12.22 8.83 14.54
C GLY A 100 10.92 9.24 13.81
N LEU A 101 10.24 10.26 14.31
CA LEU A 101 9.03 10.77 13.67
C LEU A 101 9.33 11.38 12.30
N VAL A 102 10.45 12.11 12.18
CA VAL A 102 10.88 12.65 10.89
C VAL A 102 11.19 11.52 9.91
N LEU A 103 11.92 10.49 10.36
CA LEU A 103 12.24 9.33 9.53
C LEU A 103 10.98 8.59 9.09
N TYR A 104 10.01 8.43 9.98
CA TYR A 104 8.74 7.81 9.65
C TYR A 104 7.96 8.62 8.62
N PHE A 105 7.92 9.94 8.77
CA PHE A 105 7.27 10.82 7.80
C PHE A 105 7.91 10.68 6.42
N ILE A 106 9.24 10.71 6.35
CA ILE A 106 9.99 10.51 5.10
C ILE A 106 9.65 9.15 4.49
N TYR A 107 9.62 8.10 5.31
CA TYR A 107 9.26 6.76 4.87
C TYR A 107 7.86 6.74 4.24
N ARG A 108 6.87 7.35 4.90
CA ARG A 108 5.50 7.38 4.37
C ARG A 108 5.41 8.10 3.04
N VAL A 109 6.07 9.25 2.90
CA VAL A 109 6.07 10.02 1.66
C VAL A 109 6.72 9.21 0.53
N VAL A 110 7.86 8.60 0.80
CA VAL A 110 8.58 7.80 -0.20
C VAL A 110 7.73 6.60 -0.63
N MET A 111 7.15 5.87 0.33
CA MET A 111 6.31 4.70 0.00
C MET A 111 5.06 5.09 -0.78
N LYS A 112 4.41 6.19 -0.39
CA LYS A 112 3.25 6.69 -1.14
C LYS A 112 3.62 7.00 -2.58
N THR A 113 4.76 7.63 -2.80
CA THR A 113 5.25 7.96 -4.14
C THR A 113 5.53 6.69 -4.94
N ILE A 114 6.18 5.70 -4.34
CA ILE A 114 6.49 4.42 -5.00
C ILE A 114 5.19 3.71 -5.40
N VAL A 115 4.23 3.62 -4.49
CA VAL A 115 2.93 2.98 -4.75
C VAL A 115 2.20 3.70 -5.89
N ASN A 116 2.12 5.02 -5.84
CA ASN A 116 1.46 5.81 -6.87
C ASN A 116 2.12 5.61 -8.24
N ASN A 117 3.45 5.57 -8.30
CA ASN A 117 4.18 5.34 -9.55
C ASN A 117 3.93 3.94 -10.10
N LYS A 118 3.88 2.92 -9.24
CA LYS A 118 3.58 1.55 -9.66
C LYS A 118 2.15 1.40 -10.17
N VAL A 119 1.18 2.05 -9.50
CA VAL A 119 -0.22 2.06 -9.95
C VAL A 119 -0.33 2.72 -11.32
N LYS A 120 0.31 3.87 -11.51
CA LYS A 120 0.33 4.55 -12.81
C LYS A 120 0.94 3.69 -13.90
N ARG A 121 2.01 2.97 -13.60
CA ARG A 121 2.65 2.06 -14.54
C ARG A 121 1.71 0.92 -14.94
N ALA A 122 1.03 0.31 -13.97
CA ALA A 122 0.07 -0.75 -14.24
C ALA A 122 -1.05 -0.25 -15.16
N LYS A 123 -1.59 0.94 -14.89
CA LYS A 123 -2.62 1.54 -15.74
C LYS A 123 -2.12 1.84 -17.15
N LYS A 124 -0.88 2.26 -17.27
CA LYS A 124 -0.27 2.56 -18.59
C LYS A 124 0.01 1.29 -19.39
N ASP A 125 0.44 0.22 -18.72
CA ASP A 125 0.75 -1.06 -19.36
C ASP A 125 -0.52 -1.81 -19.80
N HIS A 126 -1.65 -1.55 -19.15
CA HIS A 126 -2.92 -2.24 -19.40
C HIS A 126 -4.05 -1.22 -19.57
N PRO A 127 -4.01 -0.36 -20.62
CA PRO A 127 -4.98 0.74 -20.74
C PRO A 127 -6.42 0.26 -20.96
N GLU A 128 -6.63 -0.79 -21.72
CA GLU A 128 -7.97 -1.32 -21.98
C GLU A 128 -8.57 -1.96 -20.73
N ALA A 129 -7.76 -2.73 -19.99
CA ALA A 129 -8.17 -3.32 -18.73
C ALA A 129 -8.50 -2.25 -17.70
N CYS A 130 -7.70 -1.19 -17.64
CA CYS A 130 -7.94 -0.05 -16.76
C CYS A 130 -9.30 0.59 -17.04
N LYS A 131 -9.61 0.87 -18.30
CA LYS A 131 -10.89 1.45 -18.69
C LYS A 131 -12.07 0.53 -18.36
N TYR A 132 -11.90 -0.77 -18.59
CA TYR A 132 -12.92 -1.75 -18.25
C TYR A 132 -13.20 -1.78 -16.75
N VAL A 133 -12.16 -1.81 -15.94
CA VAL A 133 -12.29 -1.82 -14.47
C VAL A 133 -12.99 -0.55 -13.99
N GLU A 134 -12.66 0.61 -14.55
CA GLU A 134 -13.34 1.86 -14.21
C GLU A 134 -14.85 1.77 -14.50
N LYS A 135 -15.23 1.22 -15.65
CA LYS A 135 -16.65 1.03 -16.01
C LYS A 135 -17.33 0.07 -15.03
N VAL A 136 -16.66 -1.02 -14.67
CA VAL A 136 -17.19 -2.01 -13.72
C VAL A 136 -17.41 -1.37 -12.35
N MET A 137 -16.42 -0.63 -11.85
CA MET A 137 -16.52 -0.04 -10.53
C MET A 137 -17.53 1.10 -10.45
N ASN A 138 -17.83 1.75 -11.58
CA ASN A 138 -18.85 2.79 -11.67
C ASN A 138 -20.24 2.24 -11.99
N PHE A 139 -20.34 0.96 -12.26
CA PHE A 139 -21.63 0.30 -12.47
C PHE A 139 -22.37 0.13 -11.15
#